data_16482d028d932b8f392d774d11dd4507
#
_entry.id   16482d028d932b8f392d774d11dd4507
#
_cell.length_a   1.000
_cell.length_b   1.000
_cell.length_c   1.000
_cell.angle_alpha   90.00
_cell.angle_beta   90.00
_cell.angle_gamma   90.00
#
_symmetry.space_group_name_H-M   'P 1'
#
loop_
_entity.id
_entity.type
_entity.pdbx_description
1 polymer ?
#
loop_
_entity_poly.entity_id
_entity_poly.type
_entity_poly.pdbx_seq_one_letter_code
_entity_poly.pdbx_strand_id
1 'polypeptide(L)'
;MREIDKIFIHCSATPPHMHVDAKIIDKWHKERGWSGIGYHYVIKRDGQIELGRAIEKIGAHVKGHNKSSIGVCYCGGVDEKMKPEDNRTGQQIDSLLMLLKYLKNIFPHAVIHGHRDFSPKACPSFDAKFEYKDL
;
A
#
# COMPACT_ATOMS: atom_id res chain seq x y z
N MET A 1 -11.17 -12.67 -13.31
CA MET A 1 -10.58 -11.95 -12.15
C MET A 1 -9.54 -12.83 -11.48
N ARG A 2 -8.43 -12.25 -11.05
CA ARG A 2 -7.40 -13.01 -10.33
C ARG A 2 -7.95 -13.51 -9.00
N GLU A 3 -7.46 -14.66 -8.53
CA GLU A 3 -7.72 -15.10 -7.16
C GLU A 3 -6.84 -14.28 -6.21
N ILE A 4 -7.44 -13.68 -5.19
CA ILE A 4 -6.75 -12.83 -4.22
C ILE A 4 -6.82 -13.47 -2.84
N ASP A 5 -5.66 -13.83 -2.30
CA ASP A 5 -5.55 -14.41 -0.96
C ASP A 5 -4.78 -13.52 0.02
N LYS A 6 -4.20 -12.40 -0.45
CA LYS A 6 -3.45 -11.45 0.38
C LYS A 6 -3.71 -10.01 -0.04
N ILE A 7 -3.71 -9.13 0.95
CA ILE A 7 -3.70 -7.69 0.74
C ILE A 7 -2.50 -7.16 1.49
N PHE A 8 -1.57 -6.50 0.78
CA PHE A 8 -0.36 -5.94 1.38
C PHE A 8 -0.49 -4.43 1.54
N ILE A 9 -0.19 -3.98 2.74
CA ILE A 9 -0.12 -2.54 3.03
C ILE A 9 1.33 -2.10 2.90
N HIS A 10 1.53 -1.01 2.17
CA HIS A 10 2.83 -0.37 1.92
C HIS A 10 2.78 1.09 2.34
N CYS A 11 3.94 1.70 2.47
CA CYS A 11 4.10 3.15 2.50
C CYS A 11 5.00 3.58 1.35
N SER A 12 4.89 4.85 0.96
CA SER A 12 5.76 5.40 -0.08
C SER A 12 7.20 5.61 0.41
N ALA A 13 7.43 5.52 1.73
CA ALA A 13 8.70 5.80 2.38
C ALA A 13 9.18 7.22 2.05
N THR A 14 8.28 8.19 2.20
CA THR A 14 8.54 9.61 1.95
C THR A 14 8.20 10.42 3.19
N PRO A 15 8.90 11.55 3.42
CA PRO A 15 8.61 12.42 4.55
C PRO A 15 7.20 13.03 4.45
N PRO A 16 6.58 13.40 5.59
CA PRO A 16 5.20 13.87 5.60
C PRO A 16 4.93 15.15 4.81
N HIS A 17 5.95 16.02 4.64
CA HIS A 17 5.78 17.27 3.89
C HIS A 17 5.90 17.10 2.37
N MET A 18 6.39 15.96 1.90
CA MET A 18 6.59 15.73 0.47
C MET A 18 5.25 15.44 -0.21
N HIS A 19 4.99 16.13 -1.32
CA HIS A 19 3.82 15.83 -2.15
C HIS A 19 4.06 14.54 -2.91
N VAL A 20 3.21 13.54 -2.68
CA VAL A 20 3.27 12.24 -3.35
C VAL A 20 1.85 11.81 -3.73
N ASP A 21 1.70 11.33 -4.95
CA ASP A 21 0.45 10.78 -5.44
C ASP A 21 0.72 9.59 -6.38
N ALA A 22 -0.33 8.99 -6.91
CA ALA A 22 -0.20 7.84 -7.80
C ALA A 22 0.61 8.16 -9.05
N LYS A 23 0.46 9.36 -9.60
CA LYS A 23 1.18 9.80 -10.80
C LYS A 23 2.68 9.88 -10.55
N ILE A 24 3.08 10.41 -9.40
CA ILE A 24 4.49 10.53 -9.01
C ILE A 24 5.08 9.13 -8.79
N ILE A 25 4.38 8.26 -8.08
CA ILE A 25 4.82 6.87 -7.86
C ILE A 25 4.93 6.13 -9.20
N ASP A 26 3.99 6.33 -10.10
CA ASP A 26 4.03 5.74 -11.44
C ASP A 26 5.30 6.14 -12.18
N LYS A 27 5.66 7.43 -12.13
CA LYS A 27 6.90 7.94 -12.71
C LYS A 27 8.12 7.24 -12.10
N TRP A 28 8.19 7.13 -10.76
CA TRP A 28 9.30 6.48 -10.09
C TRP A 28 9.44 5.01 -10.50
N HIS A 29 8.33 4.30 -10.59
CA HIS A 29 8.35 2.89 -10.98
C HIS A 29 8.77 2.71 -12.44
N LYS A 30 8.33 3.60 -13.34
CA LYS A 30 8.78 3.60 -14.74
C LYS A 30 10.28 3.85 -14.85
N GLU A 31 10.83 4.71 -13.99
CA GLU A 31 12.28 4.98 -13.93
C GLU A 31 13.07 3.74 -13.50
N ARG A 32 12.44 2.80 -12.79
CA ARG A 32 13.04 1.50 -12.46
C ARG A 32 12.93 0.46 -13.59
N GLY A 33 12.34 0.83 -14.72
CA GLY A 33 12.14 -0.07 -15.84
C GLY A 33 10.83 -0.85 -15.80
N TRP A 34 9.92 -0.51 -14.88
CA TRP A 34 8.61 -1.17 -14.79
C TRP A 34 7.61 -0.53 -15.77
N SER A 35 6.53 -1.24 -16.09
CA SER A 35 5.49 -0.74 -17.01
C SER A 35 4.69 0.42 -16.42
N GLY A 36 4.76 0.63 -15.11
CA GLY A 36 4.06 1.69 -14.39
C GLY A 36 3.98 1.37 -12.91
N ILE A 37 3.11 2.09 -12.21
CA ILE A 37 2.91 1.92 -10.76
C ILE A 37 2.61 0.45 -10.42
N GLY A 38 3.28 -0.06 -9.39
CA GLY A 38 3.12 -1.44 -8.93
C GLY A 38 2.01 -1.65 -7.93
N TYR A 39 1.52 -0.59 -7.28
CA TYR A 39 0.40 -0.66 -6.33
C TYR A 39 -0.94 -0.53 -7.04
N HIS A 40 -1.98 -1.13 -6.47
CA HIS A 40 -3.34 -1.03 -7.02
C HIS A 40 -4.09 0.20 -6.48
N TYR A 41 -3.75 0.64 -5.26
CA TYR A 41 -4.35 1.83 -4.62
C TYR A 41 -3.28 2.67 -3.95
N VAL A 42 -3.48 3.98 -3.96
CA VAL A 42 -2.62 4.95 -3.27
C VAL A 42 -3.51 5.83 -2.40
N ILE A 43 -3.13 6.02 -1.13
CA ILE A 43 -3.88 6.87 -0.20
C ILE A 43 -3.00 8.09 0.11
N LYS A 44 -3.45 9.26 -0.35
CA LYS A 44 -2.73 10.52 -0.16
C LYS A 44 -2.87 11.02 1.27
N ARG A 45 -2.02 11.99 1.62
CA ARG A 45 -1.98 12.57 2.98
C ARG A 45 -3.35 13.11 3.43
N ASP A 46 -4.18 13.62 2.51
CA ASP A 46 -5.53 14.12 2.80
C ASP A 46 -6.59 13.02 2.87
N GLY A 47 -6.19 11.76 2.70
CA GLY A 47 -7.10 10.61 2.72
C GLY A 47 -7.72 10.27 1.37
N GLN A 48 -7.46 11.05 0.33
CA GLN A 48 -7.98 10.72 -1.00
C GLN A 48 -7.37 9.42 -1.50
N ILE A 49 -8.22 8.51 -1.97
CA ILE A 49 -7.81 7.22 -2.53
C ILE A 49 -7.71 7.36 -4.04
N GLU A 50 -6.53 7.06 -4.57
CA GLU A 50 -6.29 7.07 -6.01
C GLU A 50 -6.08 5.67 -6.53
N LEU A 51 -6.52 5.41 -7.76
CA LEU A 51 -6.28 4.14 -8.44
C LEU A 51 -4.87 4.13 -9.03
N GLY A 52 -4.20 3.02 -8.87
CA GLY A 52 -2.91 2.75 -9.51
C GLY A 52 -3.07 1.75 -10.64
N ARG A 53 -2.35 0.62 -10.53
CA ARG A 53 -2.48 -0.47 -11.51
C ARG A 53 -3.88 -1.08 -11.40
N ALA A 54 -4.47 -1.45 -12.55
CA ALA A 54 -5.79 -2.08 -12.56
C ALA A 54 -5.80 -3.34 -11.68
N ILE A 55 -6.86 -3.53 -10.91
CA ILE A 55 -6.92 -4.62 -9.90
C ILE A 55 -6.87 -6.01 -10.53
N GLU A 56 -7.33 -6.18 -11.75
CA GLU A 56 -7.25 -7.45 -12.48
C GLU A 56 -5.84 -7.77 -12.97
N LYS A 57 -4.91 -6.82 -12.87
CA LYS A 57 -3.52 -7.03 -13.27
C LYS A 57 -2.65 -7.36 -12.05
N ILE A 58 -1.70 -8.26 -12.26
CA ILE A 58 -0.69 -8.59 -11.23
C ILE A 58 0.14 -7.34 -10.96
N GLY A 59 0.28 -6.99 -9.68
CA GLY A 59 1.06 -5.83 -9.26
C GLY A 59 2.56 -6.10 -9.25
N ALA A 60 3.31 -5.11 -8.77
CA ALA A 60 4.76 -5.22 -8.57
C ALA A 60 5.08 -4.51 -7.25
N HIS A 61 4.88 -5.20 -6.13
CA HIS A 61 5.01 -4.58 -4.80
C HIS A 61 5.59 -5.51 -3.73
N VAL A 62 5.42 -6.84 -3.84
CA VAL A 62 6.07 -7.80 -2.95
C VAL A 62 6.60 -8.95 -3.79
N LYS A 63 7.92 -9.01 -3.93
CA LYS A 63 8.58 -10.02 -4.76
C LYS A 63 8.15 -11.43 -4.37
N GLY A 64 7.71 -12.20 -5.35
CA GLY A 64 7.27 -13.59 -5.15
C GLY A 64 5.84 -13.74 -4.67
N HIS A 65 5.13 -12.64 -4.36
CA HIS A 65 3.78 -12.68 -3.81
C HIS A 65 2.79 -11.79 -4.57
N ASN A 66 3.14 -11.31 -5.74
CA ASN A 66 2.30 -10.38 -6.50
C ASN A 66 1.10 -11.05 -7.18
N LYS A 67 1.23 -12.31 -7.56
CA LYS A 67 0.25 -13.01 -8.42
C LYS A 67 -1.15 -13.06 -7.80
N SER A 68 -1.25 -13.27 -6.49
CA SER A 68 -2.52 -13.43 -5.77
C SER A 68 -2.76 -12.36 -4.71
N SER A 69 -2.18 -11.18 -4.88
CA SER A 69 -2.28 -10.11 -3.89
C SER A 69 -2.71 -8.77 -4.48
N ILE A 70 -3.16 -7.90 -3.58
CA ILE A 70 -3.46 -6.50 -3.86
C ILE A 70 -2.50 -5.66 -3.04
N GLY A 71 -1.90 -4.64 -3.67
CA GLY A 71 -1.01 -3.69 -3.00
C GLY A 71 -1.72 -2.36 -2.74
N VAL A 72 -1.73 -1.93 -1.48
CA VAL A 72 -2.26 -0.63 -1.05
C VAL A 72 -1.13 0.16 -0.41
N CYS A 73 -0.87 1.35 -0.93
CA CYS A 73 0.22 2.21 -0.45
C CYS A 73 -0.33 3.51 0.12
N TYR A 74 0.03 3.86 1.36
CA TYR A 74 -0.24 5.20 1.86
C TYR A 74 0.99 6.07 1.68
N CYS A 75 0.78 7.37 1.43
CA CYS A 75 1.87 8.32 1.24
C CYS A 75 2.41 8.76 2.61
N GLY A 76 3.69 8.52 2.86
CA GLY A 76 4.35 8.78 4.14
C GLY A 76 5.23 7.62 4.56
N GLY A 77 5.30 7.37 5.86
CA GLY A 77 5.97 6.22 6.44
C GLY A 77 7.40 6.45 6.91
N VAL A 78 7.96 7.65 6.72
CA VAL A 78 9.27 8.02 7.28
C VAL A 78 9.22 9.45 7.82
N ASP A 79 10.10 9.75 8.77
CA ASP A 79 10.25 11.11 9.32
C ASP A 79 11.13 11.97 8.41
N GLU A 80 11.40 13.21 8.85
CA GLU A 80 12.22 14.17 8.10
C GLU A 80 13.66 13.70 7.89
N LYS A 81 14.12 12.74 8.70
CA LYS A 81 15.47 12.16 8.60
C LYS A 81 15.45 10.81 7.87
N MET A 82 14.35 10.50 7.19
CA MET A 82 14.15 9.25 6.44
C MET A 82 14.15 7.99 7.31
N LYS A 83 13.83 8.13 8.60
CA LYS A 83 13.68 6.99 9.50
C LYS A 83 12.23 6.50 9.50
N PRO A 84 12.01 5.17 9.57
CA PRO A 84 10.64 4.63 9.61
C PRO A 84 9.81 5.22 10.74
N GLU A 85 8.60 5.66 10.39
CA GLU A 85 7.67 6.25 11.34
C GLU A 85 6.25 6.05 10.84
N ASP A 86 5.36 5.59 11.74
CA ASP A 86 3.93 5.57 11.43
C ASP A 86 3.39 6.98 11.56
N ASN A 87 3.45 7.74 10.47
CA ASN A 87 2.96 9.12 10.43
C ASN A 87 1.69 9.27 9.60
N ARG A 88 0.88 8.20 9.55
CA ARG A 88 -0.41 8.28 8.86
C ARG A 88 -1.24 9.42 9.47
N THR A 89 -1.88 10.22 8.60
CA THR A 89 -2.85 11.22 9.07
C THR A 89 -4.13 10.54 9.53
N GLY A 90 -4.98 11.24 10.29
CA GLY A 90 -6.30 10.72 10.66
C GLY A 90 -7.12 10.35 9.43
N GLN A 91 -7.08 11.18 8.38
CA GLN A 91 -7.76 10.93 7.13
C GLN A 91 -7.24 9.66 6.43
N GLN A 92 -5.93 9.42 6.48
CA GLN A 92 -5.35 8.20 5.91
C GLN A 92 -5.78 6.96 6.69
N ILE A 93 -5.81 7.03 8.00
CA ILE A 93 -6.26 5.93 8.85
C ILE A 93 -7.70 5.56 8.52
N ASP A 94 -8.58 6.56 8.40
CA ASP A 94 -9.99 6.36 8.07
C ASP A 94 -10.16 5.77 6.67
N SER A 95 -9.48 6.33 5.68
CA SER A 95 -9.57 5.87 4.29
C SER A 95 -9.03 4.46 4.12
N LEU A 96 -7.92 4.15 4.81
CA LEU A 96 -7.31 2.82 4.76
C LEU A 96 -8.27 1.77 5.35
N LEU A 97 -8.87 2.07 6.50
CA LEU A 97 -9.84 1.16 7.10
C LEU A 97 -11.06 0.93 6.19
N MET A 98 -11.60 2.00 5.62
CA MET A 98 -12.74 1.92 4.70
C MET A 98 -12.40 1.07 3.47
N LEU A 99 -11.24 1.31 2.86
CA LEU A 99 -10.79 0.55 1.69
C LEU A 99 -10.59 -0.92 2.01
N LEU A 100 -9.98 -1.23 3.15
CA LEU A 100 -9.76 -2.62 3.55
C LEU A 100 -11.07 -3.35 3.81
N LYS A 101 -12.04 -2.71 4.43
CA LYS A 101 -13.38 -3.31 4.60
C LYS A 101 -14.04 -3.59 3.26
N TYR A 102 -13.93 -2.67 2.31
CA TYR A 102 -14.43 -2.83 0.96
C TYR A 102 -13.77 -4.04 0.26
N LEU A 103 -12.44 -4.11 0.32
CA LEU A 103 -11.69 -5.21 -0.30
C LEU A 103 -11.98 -6.56 0.36
N LYS A 104 -12.12 -6.59 1.68
CA LYS A 104 -12.47 -7.82 2.42
C LYS A 104 -13.89 -8.28 2.11
N ASN A 105 -14.78 -7.37 1.77
CA ASN A 105 -16.12 -7.74 1.32
C ASN A 105 -16.09 -8.46 -0.03
N ILE A 106 -15.19 -8.04 -0.92
CA ILE A 106 -15.00 -8.67 -2.25
C ILE A 106 -14.16 -9.95 -2.14
N PHE A 107 -13.12 -9.92 -1.32
CA PHE A 107 -12.15 -11.01 -1.16
C PHE A 107 -12.11 -11.45 0.30
N PRO A 108 -13.16 -12.13 0.81
CA PRO A 108 -13.28 -12.43 2.24
C PRO A 108 -12.19 -13.36 2.79
N HIS A 109 -11.53 -14.14 1.94
CA HIS A 109 -10.44 -15.03 2.36
C HIS A 109 -9.07 -14.36 2.31
N ALA A 110 -8.96 -13.14 1.81
CA ALA A 110 -7.69 -12.45 1.74
C ALA A 110 -7.20 -12.06 3.14
N VAL A 111 -5.95 -12.36 3.44
CA VAL A 111 -5.32 -11.98 4.71
C VAL A 111 -4.56 -10.66 4.52
N ILE A 112 -4.72 -9.74 5.46
CA ILE A 112 -4.04 -8.44 5.42
C ILE A 112 -2.68 -8.58 6.07
N HIS A 113 -1.64 -8.16 5.33
CA HIS A 113 -0.25 -8.16 5.78
C HIS A 113 0.36 -6.79 5.56
N GLY A 114 1.42 -6.47 6.31
CA GLY A 114 2.35 -5.41 5.94
C GLY A 114 3.44 -5.98 5.03
N HIS A 115 4.02 -5.15 4.18
CA HIS A 115 5.16 -5.57 3.36
C HIS A 115 6.28 -6.16 4.23
N ARG A 116 6.51 -5.60 5.43
CA ARG A 116 7.56 -6.05 6.35
C ARG A 116 7.39 -7.48 6.83
N ASP A 117 6.20 -8.07 6.70
CA ASP A 117 5.98 -9.46 7.09
C ASP A 117 6.65 -10.44 6.11
N PHE A 118 7.00 -9.97 4.90
CA PHE A 118 7.59 -10.77 3.83
C PHE A 118 8.91 -10.18 3.31
N SER A 119 9.50 -9.22 4.03
CA SER A 119 10.69 -8.49 3.60
C SER A 119 11.42 -7.93 4.82
N PRO A 120 12.74 -7.71 4.77
CA PRO A 120 13.46 -7.04 5.85
C PRO A 120 13.20 -5.54 5.95
N LYS A 121 12.44 -4.97 5.01
CA LYS A 121 12.11 -3.54 5.02
C LYS A 121 11.12 -3.21 6.13
N ALA A 122 11.14 -1.95 6.60
CA ALA A 122 10.22 -1.48 7.64
C ALA A 122 8.80 -1.20 7.13
N CYS A 123 8.65 -0.97 5.81
CA CYS A 123 7.36 -0.69 5.17
C CYS A 123 6.29 -1.68 5.61
N PRO A 124 5.13 -1.25 6.07
CA PRO A 124 4.56 0.10 6.00
C PRO A 124 4.81 0.96 7.24
N SER A 125 5.80 0.66 8.05
CA SER A 125 6.20 1.38 9.26
C SER A 125 5.22 1.27 10.44
N PHE A 126 4.32 0.30 10.37
CA PHE A 126 3.45 -0.11 11.49
C PHE A 126 3.06 -1.58 11.29
N ASP A 127 2.52 -2.19 12.34
CA ASP A 127 2.12 -3.60 12.29
C ASP A 127 0.72 -3.75 11.71
N ALA A 128 0.63 -3.77 10.38
CA ALA A 128 -0.64 -3.84 9.67
C ALA A 128 -1.37 -5.17 9.94
N LYS A 129 -0.65 -6.26 10.02
CA LYS A 129 -1.24 -7.58 10.27
C LYS A 129 -1.97 -7.59 11.62
N PHE A 130 -1.34 -7.03 12.64
CA PHE A 130 -1.94 -6.95 13.98
C PHE A 130 -3.11 -5.96 14.01
N GLU A 131 -2.92 -4.76 13.45
CA GLU A 131 -3.95 -3.70 13.48
C GLU A 131 -5.25 -4.13 12.81
N TYR A 132 -5.15 -4.92 11.73
CA TYR A 132 -6.32 -5.33 10.94
C TYR A 132 -6.68 -6.81 11.11
N LYS A 133 -6.21 -7.45 12.16
CA LYS A 133 -6.38 -8.90 12.36
C LYS A 133 -7.86 -9.33 12.45
N ASP A 134 -8.74 -8.42 12.84
CA ASP A 134 -10.16 -8.72 13.04
C ASP A 134 -11.04 -8.34 11.83
N LEU A 135 -10.44 -7.92 10.74
CA LEU A 135 -11.19 -7.64 9.52
C LEU A 135 -11.47 -8.90 8.69
#